data_749086e6a73b28797d9506c3cda1f2ce
#
_entry.id   749086e6a73b28797d9506c3cda1f2ce
#
_cell.length_a   1.000
_cell.length_b   1.000
_cell.length_c   1.000
_cell.angle_alpha   90.00
_cell.angle_beta   90.00
_cell.angle_gamma   90.00
#
_symmetry.space_group_name_H-M   'P 1'
#
loop_
_entity.id
_entity.type
_entity.pdbx_description
1 polymer ?
#
loop_
_entity_poly.entity_id
_entity_poly.type
_entity_poly.pdbx_seq_one_letter_code
_entity_poly.pdbx_strand_id
1 'polypeptide(L)'
;MIYLDSAATANHSTNDNIIINEISNAMEKLWQNPSSLYADNVKEKINKCRTNIAKFIGAKPDEIYFTSGASESNNWVIRGWVDKQLSDTCLMTNVIITPVEHKSIIEAVRNPSLGTIVRYCEVDEYGIIDCQSLRNTLKRRKDEPTLVSVGLANNEIGTIQNIKEVSELVHCYNGILHVDATQAFGHIPIDVNELGIDLMSASGHKISPVLKGIGFLYKRNNIDIHPLIYGAQEDGLRGGTENTFGIIGLNKALELCNISTQKIQELCDKRDYFITLLESKFGCKLNGHKVQRLPNNINVTFPQNITGEALLYTLQMSGIYMSTGSACNSKEIKPSYVLKEIGLDDEQSMKTVRFTLSNDITYSDIDYVIEEIDKAIKIIEV
;
A
#
# COMPACT_ATOMS: atom_id res chain seq x y z
N MET A 1 18.18 -9.90 15.87
CA MET A 1 16.82 -9.31 15.67
C MET A 1 16.38 -9.60 14.24
N ILE A 2 15.25 -10.28 14.08
CA ILE A 2 14.67 -10.57 12.78
C ILE A 2 13.34 -9.82 12.68
N TYR A 3 13.24 -8.91 11.68
CA TYR A 3 12.07 -8.07 11.47
C TYR A 3 11.24 -8.57 10.29
N LEU A 4 10.05 -9.07 10.58
CA LEU A 4 9.11 -9.68 9.62
C LEU A 4 7.79 -8.89 9.54
N ASP A 5 7.84 -7.58 9.73
CA ASP A 5 6.67 -6.69 9.65
C ASP A 5 6.87 -5.51 8.66
N SER A 6 7.57 -5.77 7.56
CA SER A 6 7.86 -4.75 6.54
C SER A 6 6.61 -4.17 5.88
N ALA A 7 5.45 -4.86 5.94
CA ALA A 7 4.18 -4.30 5.48
C ALA A 7 3.66 -3.16 6.37
N ALA A 8 4.03 -3.11 7.66
CA ALA A 8 3.71 -1.97 8.53
C ALA A 8 4.62 -0.77 8.24
N THR A 9 5.93 -1.00 8.23
CA THR A 9 6.96 -0.04 7.82
C THR A 9 8.16 -0.86 7.35
N ALA A 10 8.82 -0.45 6.25
CA ALA A 10 9.99 -1.16 5.74
C ALA A 10 11.04 -1.41 6.83
N ASN A 11 11.75 -2.54 6.73
CA ASN A 11 12.88 -2.82 7.62
C ASN A 11 14.02 -1.84 7.38
N HIS A 12 14.81 -1.59 8.42
CA HIS A 12 16.05 -0.81 8.28
C HIS A 12 17.09 -1.61 7.49
N SER A 13 17.69 -0.98 6.49
CA SER A 13 18.68 -1.57 5.59
C SER A 13 19.96 -0.73 5.52
N THR A 14 21.02 -1.28 4.95
CA THR A 14 22.25 -0.53 4.68
C THR A 14 22.02 0.67 3.75
N ASN A 15 21.01 0.59 2.87
CA ASN A 15 20.63 1.68 1.98
C ASN A 15 20.11 2.91 2.74
N ASP A 16 19.53 2.74 3.93
CA ASP A 16 19.00 3.85 4.72
C ASP A 16 20.08 4.85 5.11
N ASN A 17 21.30 4.39 5.38
CA ASN A 17 22.43 5.28 5.66
C ASN A 17 22.77 6.16 4.45
N ILE A 18 22.64 5.63 3.23
CA ILE A 18 22.85 6.40 1.99
C ILE A 18 21.73 7.43 1.83
N ILE A 19 20.48 7.07 2.12
CA ILE A 19 19.32 7.98 2.08
C ILE A 19 19.49 9.08 3.13
N ILE A 20 19.86 8.74 4.36
CA ILE A 20 20.09 9.69 5.46
C ILE A 20 21.21 10.68 5.09
N ASN A 21 22.30 10.22 4.52
CA ASN A 21 23.39 11.08 4.07
C ASN A 21 22.95 12.04 2.96
N GLU A 22 22.15 11.58 1.98
CA GLU A 22 21.59 12.46 0.94
C GLU A 22 20.66 13.52 1.52
N ILE A 23 19.80 13.14 2.48
CA ILE A 23 18.92 14.06 3.21
C ILE A 23 19.75 15.08 4.02
N SER A 24 20.78 14.64 4.74
CA SER A 24 21.64 15.51 5.54
C SER A 24 22.36 16.54 4.67
N ASN A 25 22.91 16.10 3.53
CA ASN A 25 23.53 16.99 2.56
C ASN A 25 22.54 18.02 1.98
N ALA A 26 21.29 17.57 1.78
CA ALA A 26 20.24 18.47 1.30
C ALA A 26 19.85 19.52 2.37
N MET A 27 19.78 19.13 3.63
CA MET A 27 19.51 20.04 4.76
C MET A 27 20.55 21.15 4.87
N GLU A 28 21.81 20.86 4.59
CA GLU A 28 22.88 21.86 4.62
C GLU A 28 22.82 22.83 3.41
N LYS A 29 22.42 22.36 2.24
CA LYS A 29 22.57 23.08 0.99
C LYS A 29 21.28 23.61 0.37
N LEU A 30 20.12 23.01 0.71
CA LEU A 30 18.82 23.22 0.07
C LEU A 30 17.72 23.52 1.12
N TRP A 31 18.07 24.29 2.14
CA TRP A 31 17.16 24.62 3.26
C TRP A 31 16.16 25.73 2.94
N GLN A 32 16.35 26.42 1.81
CA GLN A 32 15.50 27.55 1.40
C GLN A 32 14.07 27.05 1.09
N ASN A 33 13.11 27.96 1.32
CA ASN A 33 11.74 27.68 0.91
C ASN A 33 11.64 27.63 -0.62
N PRO A 34 11.16 26.53 -1.22
CA PRO A 34 11.04 26.40 -2.67
C PRO A 34 10.21 27.49 -3.34
N SER A 35 9.25 28.11 -2.64
CA SER A 35 8.44 29.19 -3.17
C SER A 35 9.17 30.54 -3.26
N SER A 36 10.38 30.67 -2.68
CA SER A 36 11.17 31.90 -2.73
C SER A 36 11.79 32.13 -4.10
N LEU A 37 11.88 33.40 -4.52
CA LEU A 37 12.45 33.79 -5.83
C LEU A 37 13.94 33.42 -5.96
N TYR A 38 14.67 33.31 -4.86
CA TYR A 38 16.09 32.99 -4.82
C TYR A 38 16.39 31.49 -4.58
N ALA A 39 15.37 30.64 -4.60
CA ALA A 39 15.49 29.20 -4.32
C ALA A 39 15.39 28.32 -5.57
N ASP A 40 15.91 28.79 -6.71
CA ASP A 40 15.84 28.08 -7.99
C ASP A 40 16.52 26.71 -7.94
N ASN A 41 17.66 26.62 -7.22
CA ASN A 41 18.38 25.37 -7.00
C ASN A 41 17.52 24.32 -6.26
N VAL A 42 16.67 24.75 -5.32
CA VAL A 42 15.74 23.86 -4.60
C VAL A 42 14.63 23.40 -5.52
N LYS A 43 14.03 24.31 -6.30
CA LYS A 43 13.00 24.00 -7.30
C LYS A 43 13.51 23.01 -8.34
N GLU A 44 14.70 23.24 -8.88
CA GLU A 44 15.35 22.34 -9.85
C GLU A 44 15.55 20.94 -9.26
N LYS A 45 16.02 20.85 -8.01
CA LYS A 45 16.21 19.56 -7.33
C LYS A 45 14.88 18.84 -7.14
N ILE A 46 13.82 19.52 -6.68
CA ILE A 46 12.47 18.96 -6.55
C ILE A 46 11.96 18.46 -7.90
N ASN A 47 12.07 19.26 -8.96
CA ASN A 47 11.61 18.89 -10.29
C ASN A 47 12.38 17.70 -10.87
N LYS A 48 13.69 17.60 -10.61
CA LYS A 48 14.48 16.42 -10.97
C LYS A 48 13.99 15.17 -10.24
N CYS A 49 13.72 15.27 -8.94
CA CYS A 49 13.15 14.17 -8.17
C CYS A 49 11.77 13.74 -8.69
N ARG A 50 10.92 14.73 -9.01
CA ARG A 50 9.60 14.50 -9.63
C ARG A 50 9.72 13.75 -10.95
N THR A 51 10.65 14.15 -11.81
CA THR A 51 10.93 13.49 -13.10
C THR A 51 11.36 12.04 -12.91
N ASN A 52 12.24 11.76 -11.94
CA ASN A 52 12.70 10.40 -11.69
C ASN A 52 11.58 9.51 -11.13
N ILE A 53 10.74 10.04 -10.22
CA ILE A 53 9.58 9.32 -9.68
C ILE A 53 8.57 9.02 -10.79
N ALA A 54 8.26 10.02 -11.63
CA ALA A 54 7.39 9.84 -12.79
C ALA A 54 7.91 8.72 -13.72
N LYS A 55 9.20 8.77 -14.07
CA LYS A 55 9.84 7.73 -14.90
C LYS A 55 9.75 6.34 -14.27
N PHE A 56 9.85 6.24 -12.95
CA PHE A 56 9.79 4.95 -12.24
C PHE A 56 8.46 4.22 -12.40
N ILE A 57 7.36 4.95 -12.65
CA ILE A 57 6.01 4.41 -12.83
C ILE A 57 5.44 4.61 -14.25
N GLY A 58 6.26 5.04 -15.23
CA GLY A 58 5.81 5.30 -16.60
C GLY A 58 4.93 6.55 -16.76
N ALA A 59 4.95 7.50 -15.81
CA ALA A 59 4.18 8.74 -15.81
C ALA A 59 4.97 9.93 -16.39
N LYS A 60 4.29 11.08 -16.54
CA LYS A 60 4.91 12.39 -16.82
C LYS A 60 5.16 13.14 -15.51
N PRO A 61 6.17 14.04 -15.47
CA PRO A 61 6.49 14.81 -14.27
C PRO A 61 5.31 15.66 -13.76
N ASP A 62 4.54 16.25 -14.64
CA ASP A 62 3.36 17.08 -14.36
C ASP A 62 2.12 16.28 -13.89
N GLU A 63 2.26 14.97 -13.76
CA GLU A 63 1.25 14.07 -13.21
C GLU A 63 1.56 13.61 -11.77
N ILE A 64 2.69 14.07 -11.18
CA ILE A 64 3.13 13.70 -9.83
C ILE A 64 2.93 14.86 -8.86
N TYR A 65 2.20 14.63 -7.77
CA TYR A 65 1.93 15.60 -6.71
C TYR A 65 2.38 15.04 -5.37
N PHE A 66 3.26 15.77 -4.67
CA PHE A 66 3.79 15.31 -3.40
C PHE A 66 2.78 15.48 -2.25
N THR A 67 2.69 14.46 -1.42
CA THR A 67 1.79 14.39 -0.25
C THR A 67 2.56 13.93 0.98
N SER A 68 1.92 13.93 2.15
CA SER A 68 2.52 13.36 3.37
C SER A 68 2.53 11.83 3.41
N GLY A 69 1.87 11.17 2.46
CA GLY A 69 1.77 9.73 2.36
C GLY A 69 0.47 9.28 1.69
N ALA A 70 0.32 7.98 1.49
CA ALA A 70 -0.82 7.40 0.79
C ALA A 70 -2.17 7.71 1.46
N SER A 71 -2.23 7.84 2.78
CA SER A 71 -3.49 8.20 3.46
C SER A 71 -3.99 9.59 3.05
N GLU A 72 -3.10 10.57 2.90
CA GLU A 72 -3.45 11.88 2.33
C GLU A 72 -3.90 11.74 0.88
N SER A 73 -3.12 11.01 0.06
CA SER A 73 -3.43 10.80 -1.36
C SER A 73 -4.78 10.12 -1.55
N ASN A 74 -5.09 9.06 -0.80
CA ASN A 74 -6.37 8.34 -0.85
C ASN A 74 -7.55 9.25 -0.49
N ASN A 75 -7.42 10.02 0.60
CA ASN A 75 -8.44 10.99 1.00
C ASN A 75 -8.60 12.10 -0.04
N TRP A 76 -7.48 12.59 -0.60
CA TRP A 76 -7.53 13.62 -1.63
C TRP A 76 -8.24 13.13 -2.89
N VAL A 77 -7.92 11.94 -3.39
CA VAL A 77 -8.61 11.36 -4.53
C VAL A 77 -10.11 11.27 -4.28
N ILE A 78 -10.52 10.63 -3.19
CA ILE A 78 -11.94 10.36 -2.91
C ILE A 78 -12.70 11.67 -2.74
N ARG A 79 -12.23 12.55 -1.87
CA ARG A 79 -12.91 13.82 -1.57
C ARG A 79 -12.81 14.80 -2.73
N GLY A 80 -11.60 15.00 -3.25
CA GLY A 80 -11.35 15.99 -4.29
C GLY A 80 -12.07 15.64 -5.59
N TRP A 81 -12.20 14.34 -5.92
CA TRP A 81 -12.96 13.92 -7.08
C TRP A 81 -14.46 14.09 -6.87
N VAL A 82 -15.00 13.65 -5.73
CA VAL A 82 -16.45 13.80 -5.41
C VAL A 82 -16.83 15.27 -5.39
N ASP A 83 -16.06 16.12 -4.69
CA ASP A 83 -16.33 17.55 -4.62
C ASP A 83 -16.31 18.24 -6.00
N LYS A 84 -15.36 17.82 -6.86
CA LYS A 84 -15.28 18.31 -8.24
C LYS A 84 -16.50 17.92 -9.05
N GLN A 85 -16.92 16.64 -9.02
CA GLN A 85 -18.08 16.18 -9.74
C GLN A 85 -19.38 16.85 -9.27
N LEU A 86 -19.56 17.00 -7.96
CA LEU A 86 -20.73 17.68 -7.40
C LEU A 86 -20.79 19.15 -7.81
N SER A 87 -19.65 19.85 -7.85
CA SER A 87 -19.60 21.25 -8.27
C SER A 87 -19.90 21.45 -9.75
N ASP A 88 -19.43 20.54 -10.61
CA ASP A 88 -19.54 20.66 -12.07
C ASP A 88 -20.90 20.21 -12.61
N THR A 89 -21.42 19.13 -12.05
CA THR A 89 -22.58 18.42 -12.64
C THR A 89 -23.82 18.50 -11.80
N CYS A 90 -23.71 18.82 -10.50
CA CYS A 90 -24.79 18.69 -9.50
C CYS A 90 -25.40 17.28 -9.43
N LEU A 91 -24.72 16.27 -10.00
CA LEU A 91 -25.17 14.88 -9.97
C LEU A 91 -24.60 14.17 -8.76
N MET A 92 -25.34 13.21 -8.24
CA MET A 92 -24.79 12.27 -7.26
C MET A 92 -23.70 11.42 -7.91
N THR A 93 -22.62 11.24 -7.19
CA THR A 93 -21.48 10.45 -7.63
C THR A 93 -21.52 9.05 -7.04
N ASN A 94 -20.90 8.09 -7.71
CA ASN A 94 -20.68 6.75 -7.18
C ASN A 94 -19.20 6.57 -6.86
N VAL A 95 -18.91 6.03 -5.67
CA VAL A 95 -17.59 5.52 -5.32
C VAL A 95 -17.71 4.02 -5.06
N ILE A 96 -17.02 3.22 -5.87
CA ILE A 96 -16.97 1.76 -5.77
C ILE A 96 -15.64 1.37 -5.16
N ILE A 97 -15.67 0.59 -4.08
CA ILE A 97 -14.48 0.05 -3.41
C ILE A 97 -14.67 -1.45 -3.17
N THR A 98 -13.59 -2.15 -2.80
CA THR A 98 -13.73 -3.49 -2.24
C THR A 98 -13.83 -3.44 -0.71
N PRO A 99 -14.39 -4.47 -0.05
CA PRO A 99 -14.47 -4.51 1.41
C PRO A 99 -13.11 -4.75 2.07
N VAL A 100 -12.07 -5.11 1.30
CA VAL A 100 -10.72 -5.40 1.78
C VAL A 100 -9.73 -4.24 1.64
N GLU A 101 -10.21 -3.03 1.31
CA GLU A 101 -9.38 -1.85 1.14
C GLU A 101 -8.75 -1.37 2.45
N HIS A 102 -7.67 -0.59 2.34
CA HIS A 102 -7.06 0.05 3.50
C HIS A 102 -8.04 1.03 4.18
N LYS A 103 -7.96 1.16 5.52
CA LYS A 103 -8.84 2.04 6.31
C LYS A 103 -8.86 3.48 5.83
N SER A 104 -7.78 4.01 5.25
CA SER A 104 -7.77 5.38 4.69
C SER A 104 -8.72 5.56 3.49
N ILE A 105 -9.08 4.48 2.79
CA ILE A 105 -10.11 4.47 1.74
C ILE A 105 -11.49 4.25 2.38
N ILE A 106 -11.63 3.18 3.18
CA ILE A 106 -12.91 2.81 3.81
C ILE A 106 -13.50 3.98 4.64
N GLU A 107 -12.67 4.62 5.46
CA GLU A 107 -13.14 5.74 6.30
C GLU A 107 -13.36 7.02 5.50
N ALA A 108 -12.59 7.25 4.43
CA ALA A 108 -12.82 8.40 3.54
C ALA A 108 -14.18 8.33 2.86
N VAL A 109 -14.59 7.16 2.34
CA VAL A 109 -15.88 6.99 1.67
C VAL A 109 -17.05 6.97 2.64
N ARG A 110 -16.86 6.53 3.89
CA ARG A 110 -17.90 6.50 4.94
C ARG A 110 -18.29 7.88 5.47
N ASN A 111 -17.56 8.92 5.10
CA ASN A 111 -17.87 10.26 5.57
C ASN A 111 -19.24 10.75 5.03
N PRO A 112 -20.24 10.98 5.90
CA PRO A 112 -21.60 11.30 5.47
C PRO A 112 -21.72 12.67 4.78
N SER A 113 -20.74 13.55 4.92
CA SER A 113 -20.72 14.87 4.27
C SER A 113 -20.30 14.83 2.80
N LEU A 114 -19.90 13.66 2.27
CA LEU A 114 -19.42 13.53 0.89
C LEU A 114 -20.53 13.64 -0.17
N GLY A 115 -21.81 13.42 0.18
CA GLY A 115 -22.90 13.48 -0.82
C GLY A 115 -22.76 12.47 -1.94
N THR A 116 -22.15 11.30 -1.67
CA THR A 116 -21.87 10.25 -2.65
C THR A 116 -22.56 8.94 -2.28
N ILE A 117 -22.76 8.08 -3.26
CA ILE A 117 -23.24 6.71 -3.06
C ILE A 117 -22.04 5.78 -3.03
N VAL A 118 -21.81 5.14 -1.88
CA VAL A 118 -20.78 4.13 -1.73
C VAL A 118 -21.31 2.75 -2.07
N ARG A 119 -20.55 1.99 -2.85
CA ARG A 119 -20.84 0.62 -3.23
C ARG A 119 -19.64 -0.26 -2.99
N TYR A 120 -19.92 -1.49 -2.58
CA TYR A 120 -18.90 -2.51 -2.41
C TYR A 120 -18.96 -3.49 -3.59
N CYS A 121 -17.81 -3.70 -4.21
CA CYS A 121 -17.59 -4.78 -5.17
C CYS A 121 -17.12 -6.01 -4.38
N GLU A 122 -17.68 -7.16 -4.68
CA GLU A 122 -17.33 -8.42 -4.03
C GLU A 122 -15.90 -8.85 -4.37
N VAL A 123 -15.31 -9.63 -3.48
CA VAL A 123 -14.03 -10.32 -3.69
C VAL A 123 -14.22 -11.81 -3.47
N ASP A 124 -13.34 -12.62 -4.07
CA ASP A 124 -13.32 -14.07 -3.84
C ASP A 124 -12.60 -14.45 -2.53
N GLU A 125 -12.50 -15.74 -2.27
CA GLU A 125 -11.81 -16.33 -1.10
C GLU A 125 -10.30 -16.05 -1.03
N TYR A 126 -9.72 -15.51 -2.11
CA TYR A 126 -8.33 -15.06 -2.19
C TYR A 126 -8.19 -13.54 -2.08
N GLY A 127 -9.30 -12.83 -1.97
CA GLY A 127 -9.36 -11.37 -1.96
C GLY A 127 -9.17 -10.75 -3.35
N ILE A 128 -9.36 -11.50 -4.45
CA ILE A 128 -9.37 -11.00 -5.81
C ILE A 128 -10.74 -10.37 -6.11
N ILE A 129 -10.74 -9.25 -6.80
CA ILE A 129 -11.97 -8.55 -7.21
C ILE A 129 -12.81 -9.44 -8.13
N ASP A 130 -14.09 -9.61 -7.79
CA ASP A 130 -15.06 -10.22 -8.70
C ASP A 130 -15.43 -9.24 -9.83
N CYS A 131 -14.81 -9.43 -10.99
CA CYS A 131 -15.07 -8.61 -12.18
C CYS A 131 -16.52 -8.67 -12.65
N GLN A 132 -17.28 -9.74 -12.34
CA GLN A 132 -18.70 -9.81 -12.67
C GLN A 132 -19.54 -8.94 -11.73
N SER A 133 -19.24 -8.94 -10.44
CA SER A 133 -19.84 -8.03 -9.45
C SER A 133 -19.54 -6.57 -9.80
N LEU A 134 -18.29 -6.25 -10.15
CA LEU A 134 -17.88 -4.91 -10.60
C LEU A 134 -18.63 -4.48 -11.85
N ARG A 135 -18.71 -5.34 -12.87
CA ARG A 135 -19.46 -5.10 -14.12
C ARG A 135 -20.94 -4.81 -13.85
N ASN A 136 -21.57 -5.59 -12.97
CA ASN A 136 -22.99 -5.42 -12.65
C ASN A 136 -23.22 -4.08 -11.94
N THR A 137 -22.31 -3.67 -11.07
CA THR A 137 -22.36 -2.41 -10.33
C THR A 137 -22.18 -1.21 -11.26
N LEU A 138 -21.18 -1.24 -12.15
CA LEU A 138 -20.93 -0.21 -13.16
C LEU A 138 -22.09 -0.07 -14.15
N LYS A 139 -22.63 -1.19 -14.65
CA LYS A 139 -23.74 -1.19 -15.61
C LYS A 139 -25.01 -0.52 -15.07
N ARG A 140 -25.30 -0.67 -13.77
CA ARG A 140 -26.48 -0.07 -13.13
C ARG A 140 -26.39 1.46 -13.04
N ARG A 141 -25.21 2.05 -13.23
CA ARG A 141 -24.90 3.46 -13.00
C ARG A 141 -24.06 4.09 -14.11
N LYS A 142 -24.20 3.58 -15.32
CA LYS A 142 -23.40 4.00 -16.50
C LYS A 142 -23.52 5.49 -16.84
N ASP A 143 -24.59 6.15 -16.39
CA ASP A 143 -24.88 7.56 -16.68
C ASP A 143 -24.49 8.48 -15.50
N GLU A 144 -23.92 7.95 -14.42
CA GLU A 144 -23.48 8.71 -13.25
C GLU A 144 -21.95 8.73 -13.17
N PRO A 145 -21.35 9.87 -12.77
CA PRO A 145 -19.90 9.91 -12.52
C PRO A 145 -19.48 8.83 -11.52
N THR A 146 -18.52 7.99 -11.88
CA THR A 146 -18.12 6.83 -11.08
C THR A 146 -16.62 6.79 -10.89
N LEU A 147 -16.17 6.71 -9.62
CA LEU A 147 -14.81 6.43 -9.20
C LEU A 147 -14.75 4.99 -8.66
N VAL A 148 -13.83 4.18 -9.18
CA VAL A 148 -13.48 2.89 -8.61
C VAL A 148 -12.14 3.05 -7.90
N SER A 149 -12.07 2.71 -6.61
CA SER A 149 -10.86 2.84 -5.81
C SER A 149 -10.48 1.50 -5.20
N VAL A 150 -9.35 0.95 -5.61
CA VAL A 150 -8.89 -0.40 -5.26
C VAL A 150 -7.41 -0.43 -4.93
N GLY A 151 -7.00 -1.33 -4.03
CA GLY A 151 -5.59 -1.60 -3.75
C GLY A 151 -4.96 -2.45 -4.85
N LEU A 152 -3.74 -2.11 -5.31
CA LEU A 152 -2.97 -2.97 -6.22
C LEU A 152 -2.58 -4.28 -5.52
N ALA A 153 -2.20 -4.19 -4.25
CA ALA A 153 -1.88 -5.35 -3.43
C ALA A 153 -2.37 -5.15 -2.00
N ASN A 154 -2.96 -6.19 -1.42
CA ASN A 154 -3.49 -6.13 -0.07
C ASN A 154 -2.36 -6.23 0.98
N ASN A 155 -2.40 -5.36 1.97
CA ASN A 155 -1.37 -5.25 3.02
C ASN A 155 -1.39 -6.40 4.04
N GLU A 156 -2.49 -7.13 4.15
CA GLU A 156 -2.61 -8.25 5.09
C GLU A 156 -2.32 -9.58 4.39
N ILE A 157 -3.08 -9.91 3.37
CA ILE A 157 -3.02 -11.22 2.70
C ILE A 157 -2.07 -11.26 1.49
N GLY A 158 -1.52 -10.12 1.08
CA GLY A 158 -0.52 -10.03 0.01
C GLY A 158 -1.04 -10.22 -1.41
N THR A 159 -2.32 -10.51 -1.60
CA THR A 159 -2.93 -10.73 -2.92
C THR A 159 -2.77 -9.50 -3.82
N ILE A 160 -2.32 -9.72 -5.05
CA ILE A 160 -2.16 -8.71 -6.11
C ILE A 160 -3.38 -8.77 -7.04
N GLN A 161 -4.00 -7.61 -7.30
CA GLN A 161 -5.15 -7.48 -8.20
C GLN A 161 -4.72 -7.42 -9.67
N ASN A 162 -5.57 -7.96 -10.56
CA ASN A 162 -5.42 -7.78 -12.01
C ASN A 162 -5.92 -6.38 -12.42
N ILE A 163 -5.12 -5.35 -12.13
CA ILE A 163 -5.49 -3.94 -12.35
C ILE A 163 -5.79 -3.66 -13.82
N LYS A 164 -5.11 -4.32 -14.76
CA LYS A 164 -5.37 -4.12 -16.19
C LYS A 164 -6.80 -4.51 -16.56
N GLU A 165 -7.27 -5.68 -16.12
CA GLU A 165 -8.64 -6.13 -16.37
C GLU A 165 -9.66 -5.22 -15.68
N VAL A 166 -9.37 -4.79 -14.44
CA VAL A 166 -10.22 -3.85 -13.70
C VAL A 166 -10.31 -2.51 -14.45
N SER A 167 -9.17 -1.97 -14.93
CA SER A 167 -9.14 -0.69 -15.65
C SER A 167 -9.92 -0.75 -16.97
N GLU A 168 -9.73 -1.81 -17.76
CA GLU A 168 -10.47 -2.02 -19.00
C GLU A 168 -11.98 -2.04 -18.75
N LEU A 169 -12.39 -2.70 -17.67
CA LEU A 169 -13.80 -2.76 -17.28
C LEU A 169 -14.30 -1.39 -16.82
N VAL A 170 -13.58 -0.69 -15.97
CA VAL A 170 -13.96 0.65 -15.48
C VAL A 170 -14.09 1.64 -16.61
N HIS A 171 -13.12 1.68 -17.53
CA HIS A 171 -13.14 2.58 -18.67
C HIS A 171 -14.24 2.25 -19.70
N CYS A 172 -14.61 0.98 -19.84
CA CYS A 172 -15.73 0.56 -20.70
C CYS A 172 -17.08 1.21 -20.26
N TYR A 173 -17.17 1.63 -19.00
CA TYR A 173 -18.34 2.33 -18.43
C TYR A 173 -18.07 3.82 -18.12
N ASN A 174 -17.02 4.42 -18.72
CA ASN A 174 -16.60 5.81 -18.51
C ASN A 174 -16.29 6.16 -17.04
N GLY A 175 -15.93 5.16 -16.23
CA GLY A 175 -15.47 5.35 -14.86
C GLY A 175 -14.00 5.78 -14.81
N ILE A 176 -13.57 6.23 -13.63
CA ILE A 176 -12.19 6.58 -13.33
C ILE A 176 -11.63 5.56 -12.33
N LEU A 177 -10.40 5.10 -12.57
CA LEU A 177 -9.72 4.13 -11.72
C LEU A 177 -8.66 4.80 -10.84
N HIS A 178 -8.87 4.74 -9.52
CA HIS A 178 -7.84 4.99 -8.50
C HIS A 178 -7.26 3.69 -7.97
N VAL A 179 -5.94 3.63 -7.84
CA VAL A 179 -5.21 2.48 -7.34
C VAL A 179 -4.35 2.88 -6.13
N ASP A 180 -4.62 2.28 -4.97
CA ASP A 180 -3.69 2.35 -3.83
C ASP A 180 -2.54 1.36 -4.07
N ALA A 181 -1.40 1.89 -4.50
CA ALA A 181 -0.20 1.10 -4.78
C ALA A 181 0.78 1.03 -3.59
N THR A 182 0.35 1.43 -2.40
CA THR A 182 1.22 1.59 -1.22
C THR A 182 2.04 0.35 -0.90
N GLN A 183 1.47 -0.84 -1.05
CA GLN A 183 2.17 -2.10 -0.77
C GLN A 183 2.96 -2.65 -1.97
N ALA A 184 2.68 -2.16 -3.16
CA ALA A 184 3.28 -2.62 -4.41
C ALA A 184 4.44 -1.72 -4.88
N PHE A 185 4.33 -0.41 -4.63
CA PHE A 185 5.31 0.58 -5.05
C PHE A 185 6.68 0.34 -4.42
N GLY A 186 7.69 0.15 -5.26
CA GLY A 186 9.05 -0.21 -4.84
C GLY A 186 9.27 -1.71 -4.57
N HIS A 187 8.24 -2.55 -4.66
CA HIS A 187 8.32 -4.00 -4.46
C HIS A 187 8.07 -4.82 -5.73
N ILE A 188 7.24 -4.30 -6.63
CA ILE A 188 6.98 -4.88 -7.95
C ILE A 188 6.96 -3.75 -9.00
N PRO A 189 7.23 -4.05 -10.29
CA PRO A 189 7.10 -3.07 -11.36
C PRO A 189 5.67 -2.56 -11.51
N ILE A 190 5.55 -1.24 -11.72
CA ILE A 190 4.28 -0.57 -12.00
C ILE A 190 4.49 0.34 -13.21
N ASP A 191 3.66 0.19 -14.24
CA ASP A 191 3.53 1.16 -15.31
C ASP A 191 2.08 1.62 -15.39
N VAL A 192 1.84 2.89 -15.09
CA VAL A 192 0.47 3.44 -14.99
C VAL A 192 -0.25 3.46 -16.34
N ASN A 193 0.50 3.48 -17.46
CA ASN A 193 -0.09 3.45 -18.78
C ASN A 193 -0.47 2.03 -19.21
N GLU A 194 0.41 1.05 -18.98
CA GLU A 194 0.13 -0.36 -19.29
C GLU A 194 -1.01 -0.91 -18.45
N LEU A 195 -1.12 -0.48 -17.18
CA LEU A 195 -2.17 -0.90 -16.26
C LEU A 195 -3.46 -0.07 -16.42
N GLY A 196 -3.43 1.03 -17.18
CA GLY A 196 -4.59 1.90 -17.38
C GLY A 196 -5.03 2.64 -16.12
N ILE A 197 -4.09 3.00 -15.24
CA ILE A 197 -4.38 3.70 -13.98
C ILE A 197 -4.59 5.18 -14.26
N ASP A 198 -5.65 5.78 -13.68
CA ASP A 198 -5.93 7.21 -13.80
C ASP A 198 -5.39 8.01 -12.61
N LEU A 199 -5.45 7.42 -11.42
CA LEU A 199 -5.00 8.00 -10.15
C LEU A 199 -4.27 6.91 -9.36
N MET A 200 -3.11 7.23 -8.74
CA MET A 200 -2.38 6.25 -7.93
C MET A 200 -1.79 6.89 -6.67
N SER A 201 -1.98 6.23 -5.54
CA SER A 201 -1.40 6.63 -4.25
C SER A 201 -0.20 5.78 -3.88
N ALA A 202 0.86 6.41 -3.34
CA ALA A 202 2.04 5.73 -2.84
C ALA A 202 2.62 6.40 -1.58
N SER A 203 3.41 5.65 -0.81
CA SER A 203 4.00 6.12 0.46
C SER A 203 5.45 5.69 0.62
N GLY A 204 6.33 6.62 1.01
CA GLY A 204 7.77 6.39 1.11
C GLY A 204 8.18 5.40 2.21
N HIS A 205 7.47 5.39 3.37
CA HIS A 205 7.85 4.52 4.50
C HIS A 205 7.69 3.01 4.24
N LYS A 206 7.06 2.63 3.13
CA LYS A 206 7.01 1.23 2.69
C LYS A 206 8.25 0.80 1.91
N ILE A 207 9.08 1.77 1.48
CA ILE A 207 10.37 1.50 0.81
C ILE A 207 11.51 1.63 1.80
N SER A 208 11.47 2.64 2.68
CA SER A 208 12.50 2.89 3.70
C SER A 208 11.87 3.52 4.96
N PRO A 209 12.23 3.05 6.17
CA PRO A 209 11.67 3.55 7.42
C PRO A 209 12.01 5.02 7.69
N VAL A 210 13.03 5.58 7.04
CA VAL A 210 13.41 7.00 7.18
C VAL A 210 12.49 7.94 6.39
N LEU A 211 11.64 7.41 5.52
CA LEU A 211 10.75 8.16 4.64
C LEU A 211 9.32 8.28 5.18
N LYS A 212 9.17 8.47 6.50
CA LYS A 212 7.88 8.81 7.09
C LYS A 212 7.50 10.26 6.74
N GLY A 213 6.21 10.51 6.50
CA GLY A 213 5.71 11.84 6.18
C GLY A 213 6.00 12.31 4.75
N ILE A 214 6.25 11.38 3.83
CA ILE A 214 6.36 11.63 2.39
C ILE A 214 5.66 10.53 1.60
N GLY A 215 4.96 10.93 0.55
CA GLY A 215 4.34 10.11 -0.47
C GLY A 215 4.02 10.96 -1.68
N PHE A 216 3.26 10.42 -2.61
CA PHE A 216 2.76 11.17 -3.75
C PHE A 216 1.43 10.62 -4.24
N LEU A 217 0.72 11.48 -4.96
CA LEU A 217 -0.39 11.14 -5.82
C LEU A 217 0.09 11.26 -7.27
N TYR A 218 -0.06 10.19 -8.05
CA TYR A 218 -0.10 10.26 -9.50
C TYR A 218 -1.53 10.61 -9.93
N LYS A 219 -1.66 11.61 -10.76
CA LYS A 219 -2.93 12.06 -11.33
C LYS A 219 -2.75 12.26 -12.82
N ARG A 220 -3.41 11.45 -13.64
CA ARG A 220 -3.39 11.59 -15.10
C ARG A 220 -3.89 12.99 -15.49
N ASN A 221 -3.24 13.64 -16.44
CA ASN A 221 -3.47 15.06 -16.77
C ASN A 221 -4.90 15.42 -17.15
N ASN A 222 -5.65 14.48 -17.74
CA ASN A 222 -7.05 14.69 -18.12
C ASN A 222 -8.06 14.46 -16.97
N ILE A 223 -7.60 14.15 -15.76
CA ILE A 223 -8.46 13.98 -14.60
C ILE A 223 -8.40 15.23 -13.72
N ASP A 224 -9.56 15.81 -13.44
CA ASP A 224 -9.69 16.96 -12.56
C ASP A 224 -10.21 16.54 -11.19
N ILE A 225 -9.54 17.01 -10.15
CA ILE A 225 -9.94 16.86 -8.75
C ILE A 225 -9.73 18.19 -8.00
N HIS A 226 -10.60 18.49 -7.03
CA HIS A 226 -10.39 19.63 -6.14
C HIS A 226 -9.25 19.36 -5.15
N PRO A 227 -8.53 20.41 -4.70
CA PRO A 227 -7.55 20.28 -3.62
C PRO A 227 -8.17 19.75 -2.34
N LEU A 228 -7.48 18.84 -1.65
CA LEU A 228 -7.81 18.50 -0.26
C LEU A 228 -7.26 19.56 0.71
N ILE A 229 -6.05 20.04 0.43
CA ILE A 229 -5.37 21.10 1.20
C ILE A 229 -5.16 22.28 0.25
N TYR A 230 -5.91 23.35 0.48
CA TYR A 230 -5.85 24.55 -0.36
C TYR A 230 -4.56 25.33 -0.14
N GLY A 231 -3.98 25.87 -1.21
CA GLY A 231 -2.76 26.67 -1.21
C GLY A 231 -2.25 26.93 -2.61
N ALA A 232 -1.04 27.48 -2.73
CA ALA A 232 -0.43 27.84 -4.03
C ALA A 232 0.56 26.79 -4.57
N GLN A 233 1.01 25.86 -3.70
CA GLN A 233 2.00 24.86 -4.09
C GLN A 233 1.38 23.75 -4.94
N GLU A 234 2.22 22.93 -5.58
CA GLU A 234 1.78 21.83 -6.44
C GLU A 234 0.72 22.32 -7.47
N ASP A 235 1.00 23.43 -8.13
CA ASP A 235 0.11 24.08 -9.13
C ASP A 235 -1.28 24.44 -8.56
N GLY A 236 -1.35 24.76 -7.25
CA GLY A 236 -2.59 25.10 -6.56
C GLY A 236 -3.40 23.87 -6.11
N LEU A 237 -2.92 22.67 -6.39
CA LEU A 237 -3.63 21.42 -6.08
C LEU A 237 -3.30 20.84 -4.71
N ARG A 238 -2.14 21.20 -4.13
CA ARG A 238 -1.78 20.75 -2.78
C ARG A 238 -0.99 21.81 -2.04
N GLY A 239 -1.66 22.57 -1.18
CA GLY A 239 -1.07 23.67 -0.40
C GLY A 239 -0.11 23.20 0.70
N GLY A 240 0.74 24.15 1.13
CA GLY A 240 1.78 23.93 2.14
C GLY A 240 3.16 23.74 1.54
N THR A 241 4.19 24.28 2.20
CA THR A 241 5.58 24.18 1.76
C THR A 241 5.97 22.73 1.50
N GLU A 242 6.57 22.47 0.36
CA GLU A 242 6.98 21.14 -0.08
C GLU A 242 8.01 20.54 0.89
N ASN A 243 7.86 19.27 1.20
CA ASN A 243 8.80 18.51 2.03
C ASN A 243 10.05 18.17 1.21
N THR A 244 10.89 19.19 0.94
CA THR A 244 12.10 19.09 0.11
C THR A 244 12.97 17.88 0.47
N PHE A 245 13.19 17.67 1.77
CA PHE A 245 14.07 16.61 2.25
C PHE A 245 13.43 15.22 2.10
N GLY A 246 12.14 15.11 2.37
CA GLY A 246 11.40 13.87 2.11
C GLY A 246 11.36 13.51 0.61
N ILE A 247 11.18 14.51 -0.27
CA ILE A 247 11.18 14.33 -1.73
C ILE A 247 12.55 13.82 -2.21
N ILE A 248 13.64 14.43 -1.74
CA ILE A 248 15.01 14.02 -2.08
C ILE A 248 15.30 12.62 -1.55
N GLY A 249 14.89 12.33 -0.32
CA GLY A 249 15.03 11.00 0.28
C GLY A 249 14.25 9.93 -0.50
N LEU A 250 13.01 10.22 -0.90
CA LEU A 250 12.19 9.30 -1.70
C LEU A 250 12.83 9.01 -3.06
N ASN A 251 13.30 10.05 -3.75
CA ASN A 251 14.04 9.87 -5.00
C ASN A 251 15.27 8.99 -4.80
N LYS A 252 16.04 9.21 -3.73
CA LYS A 252 17.24 8.42 -3.44
C LYS A 252 16.88 6.96 -3.14
N ALA A 253 15.82 6.71 -2.41
CA ALA A 253 15.34 5.36 -2.15
C ALA A 253 14.97 4.62 -3.45
N LEU A 254 14.32 5.29 -4.40
CA LEU A 254 13.98 4.70 -5.70
C LEU A 254 15.23 4.41 -6.57
N GLU A 255 16.26 5.27 -6.52
CA GLU A 255 17.55 5.00 -7.19
C GLU A 255 18.23 3.73 -6.64
N LEU A 256 18.03 3.42 -5.36
CA LEU A 256 18.58 2.25 -4.68
C LEU A 256 17.65 1.02 -4.75
N CYS A 257 16.42 1.23 -5.15
CA CYS A 257 15.41 0.17 -5.23
C CYS A 257 15.72 -0.76 -6.40
N ASN A 258 15.91 -2.04 -6.10
CA ASN A 258 16.15 -3.06 -7.11
C ASN A 258 14.94 -3.98 -7.26
N ILE A 259 14.07 -3.64 -8.21
CA ILE A 259 12.89 -4.44 -8.60
C ILE A 259 13.14 -5.24 -9.88
N SER A 260 14.39 -5.66 -10.13
CA SER A 260 14.67 -6.56 -11.25
C SER A 260 13.97 -7.91 -11.05
N THR A 261 13.59 -8.54 -12.15
CA THR A 261 12.94 -9.85 -12.15
C THR A 261 13.71 -10.88 -11.33
N GLN A 262 15.05 -10.85 -11.40
CA GLN A 262 15.90 -11.75 -10.62
C GLN A 262 15.73 -11.51 -9.10
N LYS A 263 15.76 -10.25 -8.63
CA LYS A 263 15.64 -9.93 -7.20
C LYS A 263 14.24 -10.23 -6.65
N ILE A 264 13.22 -9.97 -7.43
CA ILE A 264 11.85 -10.35 -7.08
C ILE A 264 11.75 -11.88 -6.97
N GLN A 265 12.34 -12.64 -7.92
CA GLN A 265 12.30 -14.10 -7.89
C GLN A 265 13.05 -14.64 -6.66
N GLU A 266 14.27 -14.13 -6.36
CA GLU A 266 15.02 -14.51 -5.16
C GLU A 266 14.20 -14.32 -3.86
N LEU A 267 13.40 -13.25 -3.78
CA LEU A 267 12.54 -13.01 -2.62
C LEU A 267 11.31 -13.93 -2.63
N CYS A 268 10.71 -14.19 -3.80
CA CYS A 268 9.65 -15.17 -3.96
C CYS A 268 10.10 -16.57 -3.52
N ASP A 269 11.29 -17.00 -3.91
CA ASP A 269 11.83 -18.32 -3.55
C ASP A 269 11.98 -18.46 -2.02
N LYS A 270 12.45 -17.43 -1.34
CA LYS A 270 12.54 -17.39 0.14
C LYS A 270 11.16 -17.39 0.79
N ARG A 271 10.21 -16.60 0.26
CA ARG A 271 8.81 -16.59 0.72
C ARG A 271 8.19 -17.98 0.60
N ASP A 272 8.33 -18.62 -0.55
CA ASP A 272 7.72 -19.93 -0.84
C ASP A 272 8.38 -21.05 -0.02
N TYR A 273 9.68 -20.95 0.24
CA TYR A 273 10.39 -21.80 1.19
C TYR A 273 9.79 -21.68 2.59
N PHE A 274 9.60 -20.46 3.08
CA PHE A 274 9.01 -20.22 4.40
C PHE A 274 7.57 -20.75 4.48
N ILE A 275 6.74 -20.50 3.46
CA ILE A 275 5.38 -21.03 3.38
C ILE A 275 5.41 -22.58 3.45
N THR A 276 6.28 -23.21 2.68
CA THR A 276 6.41 -24.67 2.67
C THR A 276 6.76 -25.25 4.04
N LEU A 277 7.64 -24.57 4.78
CA LEU A 277 7.98 -24.98 6.15
C LEU A 277 6.81 -24.80 7.13
N LEU A 278 6.07 -23.69 7.03
CA LEU A 278 4.89 -23.43 7.86
C LEU A 278 3.77 -24.45 7.59
N GLU A 279 3.51 -24.77 6.33
CA GLU A 279 2.52 -25.77 5.93
C GLU A 279 2.94 -27.18 6.38
N SER A 280 4.19 -27.59 6.11
CA SER A 280 4.64 -28.97 6.36
C SER A 280 4.89 -29.28 7.83
N LYS A 281 5.43 -28.33 8.61
CA LYS A 281 5.75 -28.55 10.04
C LYS A 281 4.56 -28.30 10.97
N PHE A 282 3.74 -27.30 10.68
CA PHE A 282 2.69 -26.85 11.58
C PHE A 282 1.27 -27.04 11.01
N GLY A 283 1.12 -27.45 9.74
CA GLY A 283 -0.19 -27.59 9.09
C GLY A 283 -0.90 -26.26 8.87
N CYS A 284 -0.16 -25.16 8.80
CA CYS A 284 -0.73 -23.83 8.55
C CYS A 284 -1.47 -23.77 7.22
N LYS A 285 -2.54 -22.96 7.15
CA LYS A 285 -3.26 -22.65 5.92
C LYS A 285 -2.84 -21.27 5.42
N LEU A 286 -2.36 -21.17 4.17
CA LEU A 286 -2.05 -19.91 3.53
C LEU A 286 -3.34 -19.15 3.17
N ASN A 287 -3.43 -17.87 3.53
CA ASN A 287 -4.51 -16.97 3.18
C ASN A 287 -4.12 -16.05 2.01
N GLY A 288 -5.10 -15.68 1.18
CA GLY A 288 -4.87 -14.93 -0.05
C GLY A 288 -4.35 -15.80 -1.21
N HIS A 289 -4.14 -15.19 -2.37
CA HIS A 289 -3.81 -15.93 -3.59
C HIS A 289 -2.37 -16.48 -3.54
N LYS A 290 -2.19 -17.74 -3.94
CA LYS A 290 -0.89 -18.42 -3.82
C LYS A 290 0.17 -17.87 -4.79
N VAL A 291 -0.23 -17.52 -6.01
CA VAL A 291 0.68 -17.07 -7.10
C VAL A 291 0.63 -15.56 -7.29
N GLN A 292 -0.57 -14.98 -7.43
CA GLN A 292 -0.77 -13.52 -7.53
C GLN A 292 -0.59 -12.87 -6.16
N ARG A 293 0.66 -12.87 -5.68
CA ARG A 293 1.03 -12.45 -4.32
C ARG A 293 2.30 -11.61 -4.33
N LEU A 294 2.35 -10.62 -3.46
CA LEU A 294 3.57 -9.86 -3.20
C LEU A 294 4.75 -10.79 -2.87
N PRO A 295 5.95 -10.48 -3.37
CA PRO A 295 7.13 -11.34 -3.20
C PRO A 295 7.55 -11.52 -1.74
N ASN A 296 7.13 -10.65 -0.86
CA ASN A 296 7.55 -10.59 0.54
C ASN A 296 6.45 -10.93 1.56
N ASN A 297 5.20 -11.13 1.14
CA ASN A 297 4.07 -11.29 2.06
C ASN A 297 3.71 -12.77 2.29
N ILE A 298 3.53 -13.13 3.55
CA ILE A 298 3.03 -14.43 4.02
C ILE A 298 1.95 -14.16 5.05
N ASN A 299 0.76 -14.69 4.83
CA ASN A 299 -0.35 -14.63 5.78
C ASN A 299 -0.88 -16.05 5.97
N VAL A 300 -0.79 -16.56 7.21
CA VAL A 300 -1.13 -17.96 7.52
C VAL A 300 -1.96 -18.08 8.78
N THR A 301 -2.91 -19.03 8.75
CA THR A 301 -3.71 -19.43 9.91
C THR A 301 -3.15 -20.71 10.50
N PHE A 302 -2.86 -20.71 11.78
CA PHE A 302 -2.39 -21.88 12.52
C PHE A 302 -3.56 -22.79 12.92
N PRO A 303 -3.45 -24.12 12.76
CA PRO A 303 -4.50 -25.06 13.21
C PRO A 303 -4.47 -25.30 14.72
N GLN A 304 -3.34 -25.05 15.40
CA GLN A 304 -3.14 -25.21 16.84
C GLN A 304 -4.08 -24.28 17.62
N ASN A 305 -4.33 -24.62 18.88
CA ASN A 305 -5.14 -23.77 19.76
C ASN A 305 -4.31 -22.63 20.37
N ILE A 306 -3.70 -21.83 19.49
CA ILE A 306 -2.89 -20.67 19.84
C ILE A 306 -3.48 -19.42 19.19
N THR A 307 -3.33 -18.28 19.84
CA THR A 307 -3.66 -16.99 19.20
C THR A 307 -2.44 -16.40 18.53
N GLY A 308 -2.65 -15.69 17.41
CA GLY A 308 -1.57 -14.96 16.73
C GLY A 308 -0.88 -13.95 17.67
N GLU A 309 -1.63 -13.40 18.63
CA GLU A 309 -1.10 -12.47 19.63
C GLU A 309 -0.16 -13.16 20.61
N ALA A 310 -0.55 -14.35 21.15
CA ALA A 310 0.33 -15.12 22.01
C ALA A 310 1.63 -15.52 21.29
N LEU A 311 1.50 -15.95 20.02
CA LEU A 311 2.65 -16.27 19.21
C LEU A 311 3.55 -15.03 18.97
N LEU A 312 2.95 -13.85 18.69
CA LEU A 312 3.67 -12.59 18.52
C LEU A 312 4.50 -12.26 19.77
N TYR A 313 3.89 -12.24 20.95
CA TYR A 313 4.60 -11.90 22.20
C TYR A 313 5.71 -12.92 22.52
N THR A 314 5.46 -14.20 22.28
CA THR A 314 6.48 -15.24 22.55
C THR A 314 7.65 -15.11 21.60
N LEU A 315 7.43 -14.89 20.29
CA LEU A 315 8.50 -14.70 19.30
C LEU A 315 9.26 -13.39 19.53
N GLN A 316 8.60 -12.34 20.02
CA GLN A 316 9.27 -11.08 20.37
C GLN A 316 10.33 -11.28 21.47
N MET A 317 10.14 -12.20 22.39
CA MET A 317 11.17 -12.55 23.43
C MET A 317 12.43 -13.14 22.79
N SER A 318 12.30 -13.81 21.63
CA SER A 318 13.44 -14.32 20.84
C SER A 318 13.96 -13.29 19.82
N GLY A 319 13.48 -12.03 19.88
CA GLY A 319 13.91 -10.95 18.97
C GLY A 319 13.36 -11.07 17.55
N ILE A 320 12.22 -11.78 17.38
CA ILE A 320 11.50 -11.90 16.11
C ILE A 320 10.22 -11.04 16.17
N TYR A 321 10.08 -10.11 15.22
CA TYR A 321 8.97 -9.16 15.15
C TYR A 321 8.12 -9.44 13.93
N MET A 322 6.83 -9.68 14.13
CA MET A 322 5.85 -9.95 13.09
C MET A 322 4.53 -9.22 13.39
N SER A 323 3.49 -9.44 12.61
CA SER A 323 2.17 -8.87 12.82
C SER A 323 1.10 -9.96 12.93
N THR A 324 -0.03 -9.61 13.54
CA THR A 324 -1.20 -10.50 13.62
C THR A 324 -2.28 -10.08 12.63
N GLY A 325 -3.23 -10.97 12.36
CA GLY A 325 -4.47 -10.67 11.63
C GLY A 325 -5.48 -9.87 12.45
N SER A 326 -5.16 -9.51 13.71
CA SER A 326 -5.99 -8.64 14.54
C SER A 326 -5.49 -7.20 14.42
N ALA A 327 -6.41 -6.24 14.24
CA ALA A 327 -6.07 -4.83 14.30
C ALA A 327 -5.74 -4.46 15.75
N CYS A 328 -4.45 -4.23 16.05
CA CYS A 328 -4.02 -3.64 17.31
C CYS A 328 -4.51 -2.18 17.38
N ASN A 329 -5.79 -1.98 17.63
CA ASN A 329 -6.30 -0.72 18.14
C ASN A 329 -6.40 -0.86 19.65
N SER A 330 -5.66 -0.07 20.36
CA SER A 330 -5.27 0.03 21.78
C SER A 330 -6.31 -0.28 22.88
N LYS A 331 -7.48 -0.84 22.62
CA LYS A 331 -8.49 -1.16 23.65
C LYS A 331 -9.28 -2.48 23.44
N GLU A 332 -9.35 -3.02 22.22
CA GLU A 332 -10.06 -4.27 21.96
C GLU A 332 -9.37 -5.02 20.82
N ILE A 333 -9.06 -6.31 21.04
CA ILE A 333 -8.57 -7.22 20.00
C ILE A 333 -9.77 -7.56 19.11
N LYS A 334 -9.78 -7.08 17.87
CA LYS A 334 -10.84 -7.39 16.91
C LYS A 334 -10.25 -8.20 15.75
N PRO A 335 -10.96 -9.24 15.29
CA PRO A 335 -10.60 -9.96 14.08
C PRO A 335 -10.42 -9.03 12.89
N SER A 336 -9.48 -9.32 12.01
CA SER A 336 -9.31 -8.55 10.78
C SER A 336 -10.56 -8.60 9.92
N TYR A 337 -11.02 -7.43 9.46
CA TYR A 337 -12.14 -7.36 8.51
C TYR A 337 -11.73 -7.97 7.15
N VAL A 338 -10.46 -7.85 6.73
CA VAL A 338 -9.95 -8.46 5.50
C VAL A 338 -10.09 -9.97 5.54
N LEU A 339 -9.69 -10.60 6.65
CA LEU A 339 -9.79 -12.05 6.81
C LEU A 339 -11.25 -12.53 6.84
N LYS A 340 -12.14 -11.75 7.44
CA LYS A 340 -13.58 -12.05 7.44
C LYS A 340 -14.20 -11.98 6.04
N GLU A 341 -13.81 -10.98 5.26
CA GLU A 341 -14.30 -10.79 3.89
C GLU A 341 -13.83 -11.88 2.91
N ILE A 342 -12.71 -12.55 3.20
CA ILE A 342 -12.25 -13.73 2.46
C ILE A 342 -12.78 -15.06 3.03
N GLY A 343 -13.69 -15.00 4.01
CA GLY A 343 -14.42 -16.16 4.52
C GLY A 343 -13.86 -16.84 5.77
N LEU A 344 -12.86 -16.23 6.46
CA LEU A 344 -12.41 -16.75 7.75
C LEU A 344 -13.39 -16.33 8.86
N ASP A 345 -13.68 -17.24 9.78
CA ASP A 345 -14.40 -16.92 10.99
C ASP A 345 -13.54 -16.17 12.03
N ASP A 346 -14.13 -15.78 13.15
CA ASP A 346 -13.44 -15.01 14.19
C ASP A 346 -12.31 -15.82 14.83
N GLU A 347 -12.50 -17.13 15.05
CA GLU A 347 -11.50 -18.02 15.64
C GLU A 347 -10.30 -18.17 14.70
N GLN A 348 -10.53 -18.45 13.42
CA GLN A 348 -9.48 -18.55 12.40
C GLN A 348 -8.72 -17.24 12.27
N SER A 349 -9.43 -16.12 12.26
CA SER A 349 -8.82 -14.78 12.16
C SER A 349 -7.91 -14.48 13.35
N MET A 350 -8.29 -14.91 14.57
CA MET A 350 -7.47 -14.74 15.78
C MET A 350 -6.22 -15.64 15.81
N LYS A 351 -6.24 -16.77 15.07
CA LYS A 351 -5.11 -17.69 14.91
C LYS A 351 -4.20 -17.32 13.72
N THR A 352 -4.52 -16.23 13.03
CA THR A 352 -3.81 -15.81 11.83
C THR A 352 -2.68 -14.83 12.15
N VAL A 353 -1.54 -15.02 11.48
CA VAL A 353 -0.37 -14.15 11.57
C VAL A 353 0.10 -13.74 10.19
N ARG A 354 0.77 -12.56 10.13
CA ARG A 354 1.41 -12.09 8.92
C ARG A 354 2.91 -11.92 9.15
N PHE A 355 3.70 -12.52 8.26
CA PHE A 355 5.12 -12.27 8.12
C PHE A 355 5.35 -11.50 6.82
N THR A 356 6.13 -10.43 6.89
CA THR A 356 6.51 -9.68 5.71
C THR A 356 8.03 -9.56 5.66
N LEU A 357 8.61 -10.26 4.69
CA LEU A 357 10.05 -10.39 4.54
C LEU A 357 10.71 -9.07 4.13
N SER A 358 11.94 -8.86 4.53
CA SER A 358 12.83 -7.85 3.97
C SER A 358 13.70 -8.45 2.85
N ASN A 359 14.26 -7.59 2.00
CA ASN A 359 15.09 -8.04 0.87
C ASN A 359 16.37 -8.76 1.30
N ASP A 360 16.85 -8.50 2.50
CA ASP A 360 18.09 -9.04 3.08
C ASP A 360 17.91 -10.31 3.91
N ILE A 361 16.65 -10.80 4.07
CA ILE A 361 16.36 -12.05 4.77
C ILE A 361 17.15 -13.21 4.16
N THR A 362 17.67 -14.09 5.01
CA THR A 362 18.38 -15.31 4.57
C THR A 362 17.58 -16.57 4.85
N TYR A 363 17.91 -17.67 4.18
CA TYR A 363 17.34 -18.99 4.48
C TYR A 363 17.62 -19.41 5.94
N SER A 364 18.80 -19.09 6.47
CA SER A 364 19.16 -19.36 7.86
C SER A 364 18.30 -18.58 8.86
N ASP A 365 17.90 -17.33 8.51
CA ASP A 365 16.97 -16.56 9.34
C ASP A 365 15.59 -17.23 9.35
N ILE A 366 15.14 -17.73 8.20
CA ILE A 366 13.86 -18.44 8.07
C ILE A 366 13.88 -19.73 8.90
N ASP A 367 14.94 -20.53 8.79
CA ASP A 367 15.10 -21.76 9.58
C ASP A 367 15.08 -21.48 11.08
N TYR A 368 15.77 -20.43 11.54
CA TYR A 368 15.73 -20.00 12.92
C TYR A 368 14.32 -19.57 13.36
N VAL A 369 13.60 -18.81 12.53
CA VAL A 369 12.22 -18.41 12.83
C VAL A 369 11.31 -19.63 12.99
N ILE A 370 11.46 -20.63 12.13
CA ILE A 370 10.69 -21.89 12.20
C ILE A 370 10.99 -22.67 13.49
N GLU A 371 12.25 -22.70 13.92
CA GLU A 371 12.63 -23.34 15.20
C GLU A 371 12.02 -22.60 16.40
N GLU A 372 12.03 -21.27 16.39
CA GLU A 372 11.45 -20.46 17.46
C GLU A 372 9.92 -20.54 17.48
N ILE A 373 9.25 -20.69 16.32
CA ILE A 373 7.80 -20.97 16.24
C ILE A 373 7.48 -22.30 16.91
N ASP A 374 8.25 -23.39 16.65
CA ASP A 374 8.04 -24.70 17.27
C ASP A 374 8.17 -24.64 18.81
N LYS A 375 9.17 -23.89 19.31
CA LYS A 375 9.33 -23.65 20.75
C LYS A 375 8.17 -22.84 21.33
N ALA A 376 7.76 -21.78 20.62
CA ALA A 376 6.68 -20.90 21.06
C ALA A 376 5.35 -21.66 21.17
N ILE A 377 5.00 -22.51 20.19
CA ILE A 377 3.79 -23.34 20.22
C ILE A 377 3.80 -24.23 21.45
N LYS A 378 4.92 -24.92 21.74
CA LYS A 378 5.06 -25.79 22.92
C LYS A 378 4.91 -25.06 24.25
N ILE A 379 5.33 -23.78 24.30
CA ILE A 379 5.17 -22.94 25.51
C ILE A 379 3.71 -22.49 25.69
N ILE A 380 3.03 -22.13 24.59
CA ILE A 380 1.66 -21.60 24.64
C ILE A 380 0.62 -22.70 24.91
N GLU A 381 0.87 -23.94 24.45
CA GLU A 381 -0.03 -25.08 24.62
C GLU A 381 0.06 -25.73 26.01
N VAL A 382 0.99 -25.31 26.89
CA VAL A 382 1.11 -25.76 28.31
C VAL A 382 0.19 -24.95 29.21
#